data_eeed06dcef030a316aef7dc010f29067
#
_entry.id   eeed06dcef030a316aef7dc010f29067
#
_cell.length_a   1.000
_cell.length_b   1.000
_cell.length_c   1.000
_cell.angle_alpha   90.00
_cell.angle_beta   90.00
_cell.angle_gamma   90.00
#
_symmetry.space_group_name_H-M   'P 1'
#
loop_
_entity.id
_entity.type
_entity.pdbx_description
1 polymer ?
#
loop_
_entity_poly.entity_id
_entity_poly.type
_entity_poly.pdbx_seq_one_letter_code
_entity_poly.pdbx_strand_id
1 'polypeptide(L)'
;MFDLVADVERYPEFVPLCQALKIRERKPKPDGTEIVVADMTVSFKLVRESFTSQVTLDRPNLKILVEYLRGPFSNLENRWSFESKSDTVCDVGFFLAYEFKSRMLAMLMGTMFDTAFQRFAAAFEKRADAIYGKAGAAIKTSS
;
A
#
# COMPACT_ATOMS: atom_id res chain seq x y z
N MET A 1 12.97 -0.69 -4.33
CA MET A 1 11.73 -0.29 -3.60
C MET A 1 10.46 -0.43 -4.42
N PHE A 2 10.46 -0.01 -5.69
CA PHE A 2 9.27 -0.18 -6.52
C PHE A 2 8.78 -1.64 -6.55
N ASP A 3 9.68 -2.57 -6.82
CA ASP A 3 9.31 -3.99 -6.89
C ASP A 3 8.76 -4.53 -5.58
N LEU A 4 9.29 -4.08 -4.46
CA LEU A 4 8.82 -4.48 -3.14
C LEU A 4 7.38 -4.01 -2.90
N VAL A 5 7.07 -2.76 -3.23
CA VAL A 5 5.74 -2.19 -3.06
C VAL A 5 4.76 -2.75 -4.09
N ALA A 6 5.24 -3.04 -5.31
CA ALA A 6 4.43 -3.62 -6.37
C ALA A 6 4.03 -5.07 -6.10
N ASP A 7 4.79 -5.78 -5.28
CA ASP A 7 4.51 -7.18 -4.92
C ASP A 7 3.45 -7.26 -3.82
N VAL A 8 2.24 -6.87 -4.17
CA VAL A 8 1.12 -6.75 -3.22
C VAL A 8 0.72 -8.09 -2.60
N GLU A 9 0.98 -9.20 -3.29
CA GLU A 9 0.65 -10.54 -2.78
C GLU A 9 1.43 -10.89 -1.51
N ARG A 10 2.56 -10.23 -1.26
CA ARG A 10 3.40 -10.44 -0.09
C ARG A 10 3.02 -9.57 1.11
N TYR A 11 2.07 -8.66 0.94
CA TYR A 11 1.68 -7.73 1.99
C TYR A 11 1.27 -8.42 3.30
N PRO A 12 0.54 -9.55 3.29
CA PRO A 12 0.20 -10.22 4.55
C PRO A 12 1.40 -10.63 5.39
N GLU A 13 2.59 -10.76 4.78
CA GLU A 13 3.80 -11.16 5.50
C GLU A 13 4.37 -10.06 6.39
N PHE A 14 4.08 -8.78 6.10
CA PHE A 14 4.73 -7.68 6.83
C PHE A 14 3.88 -6.42 7.02
N VAL A 15 2.81 -6.24 6.27
CA VAL A 15 1.98 -5.01 6.39
C VAL A 15 1.05 -5.14 7.59
N PRO A 16 1.07 -4.15 8.51
CA PRO A 16 0.18 -4.18 9.68
C PRO A 16 -1.29 -4.33 9.30
N LEU A 17 -1.99 -5.18 10.03
CA LEU A 17 -3.42 -5.46 9.88
C LEU A 17 -3.82 -6.15 8.58
N CYS A 18 -2.92 -6.33 7.64
CA CYS A 18 -3.23 -7.04 6.39
C CYS A 18 -3.24 -8.54 6.66
N GLN A 19 -4.43 -9.12 6.74
CA GLN A 19 -4.60 -10.55 6.99
C GLN A 19 -4.48 -11.37 5.72
N ALA A 20 -5.02 -10.87 4.61
CA ALA A 20 -5.00 -11.56 3.33
C ALA A 20 -5.03 -10.56 2.19
N LEU A 21 -4.46 -10.96 1.07
CA LEU A 21 -4.55 -10.21 -0.17
C LEU A 21 -4.68 -11.18 -1.33
N LYS A 22 -5.71 -10.97 -2.15
CA LYS A 22 -6.00 -11.83 -3.29
C LYS A 22 -6.08 -11.00 -4.56
N ILE A 23 -5.30 -11.37 -5.57
CA ILE A 23 -5.36 -10.72 -6.87
C ILE A 23 -6.52 -11.33 -7.67
N ARG A 24 -7.44 -10.46 -8.13
CA ARG A 24 -8.56 -10.85 -8.98
C ARG A 24 -8.20 -10.79 -10.45
N GLU A 25 -7.41 -9.79 -10.84
CA GLU A 25 -7.07 -9.54 -12.23
C GLU A 25 -5.71 -8.87 -12.33
N ARG A 26 -4.95 -9.24 -13.34
CA ARG A 26 -3.66 -8.64 -13.62
C ARG A 26 -3.56 -8.42 -15.13
N LYS A 27 -3.39 -7.15 -15.54
CA LYS A 27 -3.44 -6.77 -16.96
C LYS A 27 -2.24 -5.89 -17.32
N PRO A 28 -1.18 -6.48 -17.89
CA PRO A 28 -0.07 -5.70 -18.41
C PRO A 28 -0.49 -4.91 -19.64
N LYS A 29 0.05 -3.70 -19.80
CA LYS A 29 -0.21 -2.84 -20.94
C LYS A 29 1.05 -2.62 -21.77
N PRO A 30 0.90 -2.30 -23.09
CA PRO A 30 2.06 -2.12 -23.97
C PRO A 30 2.98 -0.97 -23.57
N ASP A 31 2.49 0.03 -22.82
CA ASP A 31 3.28 1.20 -22.39
C ASP A 31 4.18 0.92 -21.18
N GLY A 32 4.21 -0.32 -20.68
CA GLY A 32 4.99 -0.70 -19.52
C GLY A 32 4.26 -0.58 -18.20
N THR A 33 3.02 -0.12 -18.19
CA THR A 33 2.19 -0.11 -16.98
C THR A 33 1.45 -1.44 -16.82
N GLU A 34 0.98 -1.71 -15.60
CA GLU A 34 0.20 -2.91 -15.30
C GLU A 34 -0.95 -2.52 -14.36
N ILE A 35 -2.14 -3.00 -14.67
CA ILE A 35 -3.31 -2.82 -13.81
C ILE A 35 -3.55 -4.10 -13.05
N VAL A 36 -3.63 -3.98 -11.72
CA VAL A 36 -3.91 -5.10 -10.82
C VAL A 36 -5.16 -4.78 -10.03
N VAL A 37 -6.14 -5.68 -10.05
CA VAL A 37 -7.32 -5.57 -9.18
C VAL A 37 -7.15 -6.57 -8.05
N ALA A 38 -7.18 -6.09 -6.83
CA ALA A 38 -6.88 -6.92 -5.66
C ALA A 38 -7.90 -6.68 -4.54
N ASP A 39 -8.20 -7.77 -3.82
CA ASP A 39 -8.98 -7.72 -2.58
C ASP A 39 -8.01 -7.80 -1.41
N MET A 40 -8.11 -6.83 -0.51
CA MET A 40 -7.34 -6.83 0.73
C MET A 40 -8.30 -7.04 1.90
N THR A 41 -7.94 -7.95 2.79
CA THR A 41 -8.66 -8.17 4.04
C THR A 41 -7.83 -7.63 5.18
N VAL A 42 -8.41 -6.73 5.96
CA VAL A 42 -7.80 -6.18 7.17
C VAL A 42 -8.56 -6.71 8.39
N SER A 43 -7.85 -6.97 9.45
CA SER A 43 -8.44 -7.57 10.64
C SER A 43 -7.81 -6.99 11.91
N PHE A 44 -8.66 -6.68 12.88
CA PHE A 44 -8.22 -6.24 14.20
C PHE A 44 -9.29 -6.61 15.22
N LYS A 45 -8.89 -7.40 16.23
CA LYS A 45 -9.79 -7.92 17.25
C LYS A 45 -11.00 -8.62 16.60
N LEU A 46 -12.22 -8.15 16.84
CA LEU A 46 -13.44 -8.75 16.29
C LEU A 46 -13.88 -8.11 14.97
N VAL A 47 -13.13 -7.11 14.48
CA VAL A 47 -13.48 -6.41 13.25
C VAL A 47 -12.66 -6.98 12.10
N ARG A 48 -13.33 -7.37 11.02
CA ARG A 48 -12.71 -7.86 9.80
C ARG A 48 -13.43 -7.26 8.62
N GLU A 49 -12.69 -6.57 7.76
CA GLU A 49 -13.23 -5.91 6.57
C GLU A 49 -12.39 -6.21 5.35
N SER A 50 -13.06 -6.30 4.21
CA SER A 50 -12.39 -6.49 2.93
C SER A 50 -12.76 -5.35 1.99
N PHE A 51 -11.79 -4.93 1.19
CA PHE A 51 -12.04 -3.93 0.17
C PHE A 51 -11.28 -4.29 -1.11
N THR A 52 -11.82 -3.82 -2.24
CA THR A 52 -11.24 -4.05 -3.56
C THR A 52 -10.64 -2.76 -4.08
N SER A 53 -9.42 -2.84 -4.56
CA SER A 53 -8.68 -1.71 -5.12
C SER A 53 -8.15 -2.02 -6.50
N GLN A 54 -8.03 -0.97 -7.31
CA GLN A 54 -7.30 -1.03 -8.56
C GLN A 54 -5.92 -0.42 -8.35
N VAL A 55 -4.89 -1.20 -8.61
CA VAL A 55 -3.51 -0.77 -8.44
C VAL A 55 -2.90 -0.58 -9.82
N THR A 56 -2.46 0.63 -10.10
CA THR A 56 -1.75 0.94 -11.33
C THR A 56 -0.25 0.95 -11.04
N LEU A 57 0.46 0.01 -11.63
CA LEU A 57 1.91 -0.12 -11.49
C LEU A 57 2.55 0.55 -12.70
N ASP A 58 3.10 1.74 -12.48
CA ASP A 58 3.74 2.53 -13.53
C ASP A 58 5.26 2.44 -13.40
N ARG A 59 5.81 1.37 -13.94
CA ARG A 59 7.25 1.12 -13.86
C ARG A 59 8.08 2.17 -14.61
N PRO A 60 7.70 2.59 -15.82
CA PRO A 60 8.49 3.62 -16.52
C PRO A 60 8.66 4.90 -15.73
N ASN A 61 7.65 5.33 -14.97
CA ASN A 61 7.70 6.55 -14.17
C ASN A 61 7.95 6.31 -12.69
N LEU A 62 8.12 5.05 -12.29
CA LEU A 62 8.34 4.62 -10.90
C LEU A 62 7.28 5.19 -9.96
N LYS A 63 6.02 4.94 -10.30
CA LYS A 63 4.87 5.35 -9.50
C LYS A 63 3.88 4.21 -9.34
N ILE A 64 3.19 4.19 -8.22
CA ILE A 64 2.12 3.25 -7.94
C ILE A 64 0.92 4.04 -7.44
N LEU A 65 -0.24 3.82 -8.06
CA LEU A 65 -1.49 4.45 -7.67
C LEU A 65 -2.49 3.38 -7.26
N VAL A 66 -3.01 3.48 -6.04
CA VAL A 66 -4.05 2.59 -5.55
C VAL A 66 -5.36 3.38 -5.48
N GLU A 67 -6.36 2.91 -6.23
CA GLU A 67 -7.67 3.53 -6.30
C GLU A 67 -8.73 2.58 -5.72
N TYR A 68 -9.61 3.14 -4.91
CA TYR A 68 -10.65 2.36 -4.25
C TYR A 68 -11.79 2.02 -5.21
N LEU A 69 -12.22 0.77 -5.22
CA LEU A 69 -13.36 0.31 -6.02
C LEU A 69 -14.58 0.04 -5.17
N ARG A 70 -14.45 -0.73 -4.09
CA ARG A 70 -15.56 -1.05 -3.19
C ARG A 70 -15.09 -1.56 -1.84
N GLY A 71 -15.92 -1.40 -0.83
CA GLY A 71 -15.66 -1.85 0.53
C GLY A 71 -16.23 -0.88 1.57
N PRO A 72 -15.64 -0.83 2.78
CA PRO A 72 -16.17 -0.04 3.89
C PRO A 72 -15.83 1.45 3.83
N PHE A 73 -15.10 1.90 2.83
CA PHE A 73 -14.71 3.30 2.68
C PHE A 73 -15.67 4.06 1.77
N SER A 74 -15.84 5.36 1.99
CA SER A 74 -16.46 6.24 1.01
C SER A 74 -15.44 6.65 -0.06
N ASN A 75 -14.16 6.77 0.34
CA ASN A 75 -13.05 6.95 -0.59
C ASN A 75 -11.76 6.42 0.03
N LEU A 76 -10.80 6.09 -0.82
CA LEU A 76 -9.44 5.75 -0.42
C LEU A 76 -8.55 5.96 -1.63
N GLU A 77 -7.44 6.66 -1.43
CA GLU A 77 -6.42 6.85 -2.46
C GLU A 77 -5.05 6.69 -1.81
N ASN A 78 -4.20 5.92 -2.45
CA ASN A 78 -2.83 5.72 -2.01
C ASN A 78 -1.90 5.92 -3.21
N ARG A 79 -0.91 6.78 -3.07
CA ARG A 79 0.05 7.08 -4.13
C ARG A 79 1.48 6.89 -3.64
N TRP A 80 2.25 6.19 -4.44
CA TRP A 80 3.67 5.95 -4.21
C TRP A 80 4.49 6.53 -5.35
N SER A 81 5.62 7.14 -5.02
CA SER A 81 6.60 7.57 -6.00
C SER A 81 7.99 7.17 -5.52
N PHE A 82 8.86 6.85 -6.47
CA PHE A 82 10.21 6.38 -6.17
C PHE A 82 11.20 7.17 -6.99
N GLU A 83 12.20 7.73 -6.33
CA GLU A 83 13.25 8.51 -6.99
C GLU A 83 14.60 8.00 -6.54
N SER A 84 15.40 7.52 -7.49
CA SER A 84 16.75 7.07 -7.21
C SER A 84 17.66 8.27 -7.00
N LYS A 85 18.36 8.32 -5.86
CA LYS A 85 19.33 9.36 -5.54
C LYS A 85 20.75 8.90 -5.78
N SER A 86 20.99 7.59 -5.69
CA SER A 86 22.28 6.95 -5.96
C SER A 86 22.02 5.46 -6.18
N ASP A 87 23.05 4.67 -6.43
CA ASP A 87 22.92 3.22 -6.58
C ASP A 87 22.37 2.53 -5.33
N THR A 88 22.52 3.17 -4.18
CA THR A 88 22.14 2.59 -2.89
C THR A 88 21.07 3.36 -2.14
N VAL A 89 20.65 4.54 -2.63
CA VAL A 89 19.66 5.40 -1.94
C VAL A 89 18.48 5.70 -2.85
N CYS A 90 17.27 5.49 -2.32
CA CYS A 90 16.02 5.75 -3.01
C CYS A 90 15.12 6.59 -2.10
N ASP A 91 14.63 7.73 -2.61
CA ASP A 91 13.60 8.51 -1.93
C ASP A 91 12.24 7.94 -2.32
N VAL A 92 11.41 7.66 -1.32
CA VAL A 92 10.07 7.11 -1.51
C VAL A 92 9.05 8.13 -1.04
N GLY A 93 8.19 8.59 -1.95
CA GLY A 93 7.03 9.41 -1.63
C GLY A 93 5.83 8.52 -1.37
N PHE A 94 5.09 8.81 -0.30
CA PHE A 94 3.92 8.04 0.10
C PHE A 94 2.79 8.98 0.51
N PHE A 95 1.63 8.81 -0.12
CA PHE A 95 0.42 9.55 0.20
C PHE A 95 -0.71 8.57 0.44
N LEU A 96 -1.47 8.77 1.51
CA LEU A 96 -2.67 7.97 1.79
C LEU A 96 -3.76 8.88 2.34
N ALA A 97 -4.94 8.82 1.72
CA ALA A 97 -6.15 9.47 2.21
C ALA A 97 -7.29 8.47 2.18
N TYR A 98 -8.09 8.45 3.23
CA TYR A 98 -9.23 7.55 3.30
C TYR A 98 -10.34 8.13 4.19
N GLU A 99 -11.57 7.64 3.97
CA GLU A 99 -12.73 8.00 4.76
C GLU A 99 -13.69 6.81 4.82
N PHE A 100 -14.19 6.50 6.00
CA PHE A 100 -15.11 5.38 6.17
C PHE A 100 -16.54 5.79 5.81
N LYS A 101 -17.33 4.84 5.26
CA LYS A 101 -18.74 5.04 4.94
C LYS A 101 -19.59 5.26 6.18
N SER A 102 -19.24 4.59 7.27
CA SER A 102 -20.03 4.52 8.50
C SER A 102 -19.30 5.21 9.65
N ARG A 103 -20.02 6.01 10.42
CA ARG A 103 -19.46 6.59 11.66
C ARG A 103 -19.06 5.52 12.65
N MET A 104 -19.80 4.42 12.68
CA MET A 104 -19.49 3.29 13.56
C MET A 104 -18.14 2.68 13.18
N LEU A 105 -17.89 2.44 11.89
CA LEU A 105 -16.61 1.93 11.42
C LEU A 105 -15.49 2.92 11.70
N ALA A 106 -15.73 4.21 11.50
CA ALA A 106 -14.76 5.25 11.82
C ALA A 106 -14.38 5.23 13.30
N MET A 107 -15.36 5.04 14.19
CA MET A 107 -15.10 4.94 15.63
C MET A 107 -14.35 3.66 16.02
N LEU A 108 -14.72 2.53 15.41
CA LEU A 108 -14.14 1.23 15.74
C LEU A 108 -12.73 1.07 15.15
N MET A 109 -12.49 1.61 13.97
CA MET A 109 -11.27 1.34 13.21
C MET A 109 -10.37 2.56 13.00
N GLY A 110 -10.89 3.78 13.18
CA GLY A 110 -10.17 5.01 12.86
C GLY A 110 -8.84 5.15 13.57
N THR A 111 -8.86 5.06 14.90
CA THR A 111 -7.62 5.16 15.71
C THR A 111 -6.61 4.09 15.33
N MET A 112 -7.10 2.90 15.05
CA MET A 112 -6.28 1.77 14.68
C MET A 112 -5.65 1.96 13.31
N PHE A 113 -6.42 2.46 12.33
CA PHE A 113 -5.90 2.76 11.01
C PHE A 113 -4.88 3.89 11.07
N ASP A 114 -5.11 4.91 11.89
CA ASP A 114 -4.15 5.99 12.09
C ASP A 114 -2.83 5.45 12.65
N THR A 115 -2.90 4.56 13.63
CA THR A 115 -1.71 3.92 14.20
C THR A 115 -1.00 3.04 13.17
N ALA A 116 -1.77 2.23 12.42
CA ALA A 116 -1.22 1.37 11.37
C ALA A 116 -0.58 2.19 10.26
N PHE A 117 -1.22 3.29 9.86
CA PHE A 117 -0.70 4.20 8.85
C PHE A 117 0.68 4.75 9.25
N GLN A 118 0.84 5.17 10.50
CA GLN A 118 2.13 5.65 11.00
C GLN A 118 3.21 4.57 10.96
N ARG A 119 2.82 3.30 10.99
CA ARG A 119 3.73 2.16 10.95
C ARG A 119 3.96 1.61 9.54
N PHE A 120 3.16 1.98 8.57
CA PHE A 120 3.30 1.47 7.20
C PHE A 120 4.68 1.78 6.62
N ALA A 121 5.11 3.04 6.70
CA ALA A 121 6.40 3.46 6.18
C ALA A 121 7.53 2.66 6.83
N ALA A 122 7.48 2.51 8.15
CA ALA A 122 8.48 1.74 8.89
C ALA A 122 8.45 0.26 8.52
N ALA A 123 7.25 -0.32 8.30
CA ALA A 123 7.11 -1.71 7.91
C ALA A 123 7.73 -1.98 6.53
N PHE A 124 7.49 -1.10 5.57
CA PHE A 124 8.08 -1.22 4.23
C PHE A 124 9.58 -1.00 4.27
N GLU A 125 10.05 -0.05 5.05
CA GLU A 125 11.47 0.23 5.23
C GLU A 125 12.19 -0.98 5.86
N LYS A 126 11.61 -1.56 6.90
CA LYS A 126 12.14 -2.76 7.55
C LYS A 126 12.17 -3.95 6.60
N ARG A 127 11.13 -4.11 5.76
CA ARG A 127 11.09 -5.19 4.78
C ARG A 127 12.16 -4.98 3.72
N ALA A 128 12.37 -3.74 3.27
CA ALA A 128 13.44 -3.41 2.32
C ALA A 128 14.81 -3.73 2.90
N ASP A 129 15.05 -3.40 4.17
CA ASP A 129 16.30 -3.75 4.85
C ASP A 129 16.53 -5.25 4.90
N ALA A 130 15.47 -6.03 5.13
CA ALA A 130 15.56 -7.49 5.19
C ALA A 130 15.87 -8.11 3.82
N ILE A 131 15.37 -7.53 2.73
CA ILE A 131 15.50 -8.07 1.38
C ILE A 131 16.77 -7.51 0.68
N TYR A 132 17.01 -6.19 0.79
CA TYR A 132 18.04 -5.48 0.03
C TYR A 132 19.25 -5.05 0.87
N GLY A 133 19.19 -5.23 2.20
CA GLY A 133 20.21 -4.73 3.11
C GLY A 133 19.87 -3.32 3.59
N LYS A 134 20.60 -2.86 4.62
CA LYS A 134 20.28 -1.62 5.36
C LYS A 134 20.63 -0.33 4.63
N ALA A 135 21.28 -0.38 3.50
CA ALA A 135 21.64 0.83 2.77
C ALA A 135 20.50 1.25 1.87
N GLY A 136 20.00 2.46 2.02
CA GLY A 136 19.44 3.14 0.90
C GLY A 136 17.96 3.34 0.77
N ALA A 137 17.13 3.04 1.74
CA ALA A 137 15.71 3.40 1.63
C ALA A 137 15.32 4.40 2.72
N ALA A 138 14.84 5.56 2.32
CA ALA A 138 14.22 6.53 3.21
C ALA A 138 12.83 6.83 2.68
N ILE A 139 11.81 6.60 3.51
CA ILE A 139 10.42 6.80 3.11
C ILE A 139 9.92 8.11 3.69
N LYS A 140 9.46 9.01 2.79
CA LYS A 140 8.83 10.27 3.17
C LYS A 140 7.32 10.11 3.07
N THR A 141 6.62 10.39 4.16
CA THR A 141 5.17 10.24 4.21
C THR A 141 4.47 11.58 4.19
N SER A 142 3.31 11.62 3.53
CA SER A 142 2.38 12.75 3.58
C SER A 142 0.95 12.22 3.51
N SER A 143 0.04 12.92 4.15
CA SER A 143 -1.37 12.54 4.18
C SER A 143 -2.28 13.75 4.02
#